data_1b2f03f41a561a45c4092943cdcc29f0
#
_entry.id   1b2f03f41a561a45c4092943cdcc29f0
#
_cell.length_a   1.000
_cell.length_b   1.000
_cell.length_c   1.000
_cell.angle_alpha   90.00
_cell.angle_beta   90.00
_cell.angle_gamma   90.00
#
_symmetry.space_group_name_H-M   'P 1'
#
loop_
_entity.id
_entity.type
_entity.pdbx_description
1 polymer ?
#
loop_
_entity_poly.entity_id
_entity_poly.type
_entity_poly.pdbx_seq_one_letter_code
_entity_poly.pdbx_strand_id
1 'polypeptide(L)'
;MRVAFTFLVAGGLAVSATASSGGAVSGQRVDHGQMGQTWPIAEPDLLSVIKARLDHAAATGKLDQMNRQFAEKVKARVMRPVPVSGISPAEETRSWEFDPSIRIDKDIRDHKGNLIAVAGQRVNPLTAAALSKILLFVDGDDPAEVEWAMKHGGDARAKIIFVDGSPFELMKVHQRRFYFDQDGRLTSYFGIRRTPALVEQRGDVLIVTEQAIARKGRGA
;
A
#
# COMPACT_ATOMS: atom_id res chain seq x y z
N MET A 1 -34.77 7.58 -56.69
CA MET A 1 -34.15 6.28 -56.37
C MET A 1 -34.26 6.13 -54.83
N ARG A 2 -35.23 5.34 -54.39
CA ARG A 2 -35.48 5.05 -52.97
C ARG A 2 -34.74 3.78 -52.61
N VAL A 3 -33.78 3.82 -51.68
CA VAL A 3 -33.13 2.63 -51.14
C VAL A 3 -33.77 2.31 -49.80
N ALA A 4 -34.43 1.19 -49.72
CA ALA A 4 -35.08 0.66 -48.53
C ALA A 4 -33.99 -0.02 -47.66
N PHE A 5 -33.85 0.39 -46.39
CA PHE A 5 -33.03 -0.26 -45.39
C PHE A 5 -33.90 -1.28 -44.64
N THR A 6 -33.61 -2.55 -44.82
CA THR A 6 -34.22 -3.67 -44.10
C THR A 6 -33.54 -3.84 -42.77
N PHE A 7 -34.30 -3.65 -41.67
CA PHE A 7 -33.84 -3.97 -40.33
C PHE A 7 -33.87 -5.47 -40.05
N LEU A 8 -32.72 -6.05 -39.82
CA LEU A 8 -32.60 -7.45 -39.39
C LEU A 8 -32.62 -7.47 -37.85
N VAL A 9 -33.69 -8.05 -37.30
CA VAL A 9 -33.82 -8.29 -35.86
C VAL A 9 -32.97 -9.50 -35.48
N ALA A 10 -31.85 -9.29 -34.80
CA ALA A 10 -31.05 -10.36 -34.22
C ALA A 10 -31.63 -10.75 -32.86
N GLY A 11 -32.11 -11.98 -32.75
CA GLY A 11 -32.64 -12.56 -31.53
C GLY A 11 -31.55 -12.69 -30.46
N GLY A 12 -31.81 -12.16 -29.28
CA GLY A 12 -30.97 -12.31 -28.10
C GLY A 12 -31.10 -13.72 -27.53
N LEU A 13 -29.98 -14.45 -27.48
CA LEU A 13 -29.88 -15.67 -26.68
C LEU A 13 -29.80 -15.25 -25.20
N ALA A 14 -30.84 -15.54 -24.45
CA ALA A 14 -30.82 -15.48 -22.98
C ALA A 14 -30.02 -16.67 -22.47
N VAL A 15 -28.78 -16.43 -22.04
CA VAL A 15 -27.99 -17.40 -21.26
C VAL A 15 -28.53 -17.40 -19.84
N SER A 16 -29.34 -18.38 -19.50
CA SER A 16 -29.76 -18.63 -18.11
C SER A 16 -28.56 -19.17 -17.35
N ALA A 17 -27.91 -18.32 -16.55
CA ALA A 17 -26.95 -18.74 -15.57
C ALA A 17 -27.68 -19.48 -14.44
N THR A 18 -27.65 -20.81 -14.48
CA THR A 18 -28.02 -21.62 -13.32
C THR A 18 -26.94 -21.43 -12.25
N ALA A 19 -27.25 -20.58 -11.27
CA ALA A 19 -26.49 -20.52 -10.04
C ALA A 19 -26.64 -21.88 -9.35
N SER A 20 -25.59 -22.69 -9.42
CA SER A 20 -25.45 -23.89 -8.61
C SER A 20 -25.33 -23.41 -7.16
N SER A 21 -26.43 -23.42 -6.43
CA SER A 21 -26.42 -23.27 -4.99
C SER A 21 -25.67 -24.47 -4.39
N GLY A 22 -24.37 -24.26 -4.14
CA GLY A 22 -23.61 -25.17 -3.29
C GLY A 22 -24.35 -25.30 -1.97
N GLY A 23 -24.97 -26.45 -1.76
CA GLY A 23 -25.66 -26.76 -0.55
C GLY A 23 -24.68 -26.61 0.63
N ALA A 24 -24.83 -25.52 1.39
CA ALA A 24 -24.37 -25.52 2.74
C ALA A 24 -25.02 -26.72 3.42
N VAL A 25 -24.23 -27.70 3.82
CA VAL A 25 -24.65 -28.76 4.72
C VAL A 25 -25.06 -28.04 6.02
N SER A 26 -26.31 -27.62 6.07
CA SER A 26 -26.92 -27.20 7.30
C SER A 26 -26.99 -28.49 8.14
N GLY A 27 -25.93 -28.69 8.95
CA GLY A 27 -26.05 -29.65 10.05
C GLY A 27 -27.28 -29.23 10.83
N GLN A 28 -28.37 -29.96 10.63
CA GLN A 28 -29.62 -29.76 11.31
C GLN A 28 -29.30 -29.85 12.80
N ARG A 29 -29.18 -28.69 13.46
CA ARG A 29 -29.06 -28.66 14.92
C ARG A 29 -30.33 -29.25 15.47
N VAL A 30 -30.23 -30.50 15.94
CA VAL A 30 -31.32 -31.14 16.62
C VAL A 30 -31.46 -30.42 17.94
N ASP A 31 -32.53 -29.67 18.10
CA ASP A 31 -32.90 -29.12 19.39
C ASP A 31 -33.45 -30.27 20.25
N HIS A 32 -32.67 -30.69 21.23
CA HIS A 32 -33.05 -31.75 22.16
C HIS A 32 -33.99 -31.26 23.26
N GLY A 33 -34.44 -30.00 23.18
CA GLY A 33 -35.28 -29.39 24.19
C GLY A 33 -34.55 -29.14 25.51
N GLN A 34 -35.31 -28.73 26.52
CA GLN A 34 -34.77 -28.41 27.83
C GLN A 34 -34.48 -29.72 28.61
N MET A 35 -33.22 -30.12 28.71
CA MET A 35 -32.77 -31.29 29.46
C MET A 35 -32.25 -30.91 30.85
N GLY A 36 -33.14 -30.48 31.75
CA GLY A 36 -32.79 -30.09 33.12
C GLY A 36 -33.27 -28.69 33.52
N GLN A 37 -32.92 -28.26 34.74
CA GLN A 37 -33.20 -26.90 35.19
C GLN A 37 -32.33 -25.90 34.43
N THR A 38 -32.94 -24.95 33.72
CA THR A 38 -32.26 -23.84 33.10
C THR A 38 -32.44 -22.60 33.97
N TRP A 39 -31.35 -21.85 34.08
CA TRP A 39 -31.35 -20.58 34.81
C TRP A 39 -31.46 -19.44 33.77
N PRO A 40 -32.20 -18.38 34.05
CA PRO A 40 -32.23 -17.23 33.15
C PRO A 40 -30.82 -16.65 33.03
N ILE A 41 -30.42 -16.31 31.80
CA ILE A 41 -29.13 -15.63 31.53
C ILE A 41 -29.22 -14.27 32.22
N ALA A 42 -28.39 -14.06 33.25
CA ALA A 42 -28.35 -12.80 34.00
C ALA A 42 -27.61 -11.68 33.20
N GLU A 43 -26.81 -12.07 32.23
CA GLU A 43 -26.08 -11.10 31.39
C GLU A 43 -26.93 -10.64 30.19
N PRO A 44 -26.99 -9.33 29.90
CA PRO A 44 -27.69 -8.85 28.73
C PRO A 44 -27.03 -9.36 27.46
N ASP A 45 -27.83 -9.69 26.44
CA ASP A 45 -27.32 -10.07 25.12
C ASP A 45 -26.41 -8.94 24.55
N LEU A 46 -25.16 -9.29 24.27
CA LEU A 46 -24.14 -8.37 23.79
C LEU A 46 -24.57 -7.65 22.50
N LEU A 47 -25.24 -8.35 21.58
CA LEU A 47 -25.72 -7.77 20.33
C LEU A 47 -26.79 -6.73 20.58
N SER A 48 -27.73 -6.98 21.50
CA SER A 48 -28.76 -6.02 21.87
C SER A 48 -28.17 -4.76 22.50
N VAL A 49 -27.15 -4.93 23.37
CA VAL A 49 -26.43 -3.80 23.98
C VAL A 49 -25.68 -2.98 22.95
N ILE A 50 -24.96 -3.64 22.03
CA ILE A 50 -24.23 -2.94 20.93
C ILE A 50 -25.22 -2.18 20.05
N LYS A 51 -26.31 -2.82 19.64
CA LYS A 51 -27.34 -2.18 18.81
C LYS A 51 -27.94 -0.95 19.51
N ALA A 52 -28.34 -1.08 20.76
CA ALA A 52 -28.90 0.05 21.53
C ALA A 52 -27.90 1.22 21.63
N ARG A 53 -26.61 0.95 21.83
CA ARG A 53 -25.56 1.97 21.86
C ARG A 53 -25.37 2.66 20.50
N LEU A 54 -25.43 1.89 19.41
CA LEU A 54 -25.33 2.45 18.04
C LEU A 54 -26.55 3.31 17.71
N ASP A 55 -27.74 2.81 18.01
CA ASP A 55 -28.99 3.56 17.79
C ASP A 55 -29.00 4.88 18.59
N HIS A 56 -28.57 4.83 19.85
CA HIS A 56 -28.41 6.05 20.67
C HIS A 56 -27.35 7.01 20.09
N ALA A 57 -26.21 6.48 19.64
CA ALA A 57 -25.17 7.30 19.04
C ALA A 57 -25.62 7.94 17.72
N ALA A 58 -26.43 7.24 16.93
CA ALA A 58 -27.06 7.77 15.72
C ALA A 58 -28.07 8.87 16.05
N ALA A 59 -29.00 8.59 16.99
CA ALA A 59 -30.04 9.55 17.39
C ALA A 59 -29.49 10.85 18.02
N THR A 60 -28.35 10.76 18.71
CA THR A 60 -27.67 11.92 19.33
C THR A 60 -26.70 12.66 18.40
N GLY A 61 -26.54 12.21 17.14
CA GLY A 61 -25.58 12.78 16.18
C GLY A 61 -24.12 12.47 16.52
N LYS A 62 -23.85 11.65 17.54
CA LYS A 62 -22.50 11.25 17.95
C LYS A 62 -21.80 10.44 16.84
N LEU A 63 -22.54 9.59 16.13
CA LEU A 63 -22.01 8.79 15.02
C LEU A 63 -21.54 9.71 13.88
N ASP A 64 -22.30 10.71 13.52
CA ASP A 64 -21.91 11.70 12.49
C ASP A 64 -20.72 12.53 12.92
N GLN A 65 -20.65 12.90 14.19
CA GLN A 65 -19.48 13.59 14.74
C GLN A 65 -18.21 12.72 14.64
N MET A 66 -18.31 11.45 15.02
CA MET A 66 -17.20 10.48 14.93
C MET A 66 -16.75 10.30 13.48
N ASN A 67 -17.69 10.17 12.54
CA ASN A 67 -17.39 10.04 11.11
C ASN A 67 -16.68 11.28 10.57
N ARG A 68 -17.13 12.49 10.93
CA ARG A 68 -16.44 13.73 10.55
C ARG A 68 -15.02 13.78 11.12
N GLN A 69 -14.86 13.50 12.41
CA GLN A 69 -13.53 13.48 13.05
C GLN A 69 -12.59 12.42 12.42
N PHE A 70 -13.14 11.26 12.08
CA PHE A 70 -12.39 10.23 11.38
C PHE A 70 -11.97 10.70 9.98
N ALA A 71 -12.88 11.29 9.22
CA ALA A 71 -12.58 11.82 7.89
C ALA A 71 -11.49 12.90 7.94
N GLU A 72 -11.54 13.82 8.91
CA GLU A 72 -10.50 14.84 9.08
C GLU A 72 -9.14 14.23 9.45
N LYS A 73 -9.11 13.26 10.35
CA LYS A 73 -7.87 12.54 10.71
C LYS A 73 -7.28 11.79 9.52
N VAL A 74 -8.11 11.10 8.74
CA VAL A 74 -7.68 10.39 7.55
C VAL A 74 -7.12 11.37 6.52
N LYS A 75 -7.85 12.47 6.27
CA LYS A 75 -7.41 13.51 5.34
C LYS A 75 -6.06 14.12 5.77
N ALA A 76 -5.91 14.45 7.06
CA ALA A 76 -4.64 14.97 7.58
C ALA A 76 -3.48 13.98 7.37
N ARG A 77 -3.70 12.68 7.66
CA ARG A 77 -2.68 11.65 7.44
C ARG A 77 -2.35 11.39 5.98
N VAL A 78 -3.34 11.48 5.09
CA VAL A 78 -3.12 11.33 3.66
C VAL A 78 -2.33 12.51 3.11
N MET A 79 -2.68 13.73 3.52
CA MET A 79 -1.98 14.93 3.09
C MET A 79 -0.56 15.01 3.64
N ARG A 80 -0.37 14.62 4.89
CA ARG A 80 0.94 14.57 5.54
C ARG A 80 1.09 13.26 6.30
N PRO A 81 1.71 12.24 5.70
CA PRO A 81 1.96 10.95 6.34
C PRO A 81 2.90 11.10 7.56
N VAL A 82 2.90 10.09 8.41
CA VAL A 82 3.82 10.06 9.55
C VAL A 82 5.26 9.92 9.05
N PRO A 83 6.19 10.78 9.51
CA PRO A 83 7.59 10.70 9.13
C PRO A 83 8.21 9.34 9.42
N VAL A 84 9.12 8.90 8.57
CA VAL A 84 9.90 7.68 8.80
C VAL A 84 10.86 7.92 9.95
N SER A 85 10.73 7.12 11.00
CA SER A 85 11.59 7.24 12.17
C SER A 85 13.01 6.76 11.89
N GLY A 86 13.99 7.36 12.55
CA GLY A 86 15.40 6.95 12.50
C GLY A 86 16.13 7.37 11.21
N ILE A 87 15.57 8.26 10.43
CA ILE A 87 16.23 8.90 9.30
C ILE A 87 16.80 10.26 9.74
N SER A 88 17.99 10.57 9.30
CA SER A 88 18.68 11.85 9.54
C SER A 88 19.34 12.36 8.26
N PRO A 89 19.71 13.64 8.19
CA PRO A 89 20.46 14.18 7.07
C PRO A 89 21.83 13.51 6.89
N ALA A 90 22.22 13.26 5.63
CA ALA A 90 23.54 12.73 5.32
C ALA A 90 24.60 13.80 5.48
N GLU A 91 25.61 13.55 6.35
CA GLU A 91 26.77 14.41 6.57
C GLU A 91 27.94 14.00 5.68
N GLU A 92 28.01 12.72 5.36
CA GLU A 92 29.04 12.11 4.50
C GLU A 92 28.38 11.29 3.41
N THR A 93 29.04 11.20 2.25
CA THR A 93 28.59 10.32 1.18
C THR A 93 29.07 8.91 1.44
N ARG A 94 28.12 7.95 1.48
CA ARG A 94 28.38 6.53 1.71
C ARG A 94 27.63 5.70 0.68
N SER A 95 28.29 4.68 0.13
CA SER A 95 27.66 3.73 -0.81
C SER A 95 27.93 2.29 -0.43
N TRP A 96 26.96 1.42 -0.75
CA TRP A 96 27.11 -0.02 -0.57
C TRP A 96 26.32 -0.78 -1.64
N GLU A 97 26.69 -2.02 -1.83
CA GLU A 97 25.96 -2.95 -2.68
C GLU A 97 24.83 -3.60 -1.89
N PHE A 98 23.69 -3.71 -2.53
CA PHE A 98 22.54 -4.42 -2.01
C PHE A 98 22.13 -5.51 -3.00
N ASP A 99 22.19 -6.76 -2.55
CA ASP A 99 21.75 -7.92 -3.33
C ASP A 99 20.29 -8.23 -3.03
N PRO A 100 19.36 -8.02 -3.98
CA PRO A 100 17.95 -8.26 -3.79
C PRO A 100 17.54 -9.73 -3.91
N SER A 101 18.49 -10.65 -4.04
CA SER A 101 18.20 -12.08 -4.17
C SER A 101 17.46 -12.61 -2.96
N ILE A 102 16.43 -13.39 -3.22
CA ILE A 102 15.64 -14.09 -2.20
C ILE A 102 15.94 -15.59 -2.27
N ARG A 103 15.88 -16.25 -1.12
CA ARG A 103 15.89 -17.70 -1.03
C ARG A 103 14.47 -18.19 -0.93
N ILE A 104 14.12 -19.18 -1.74
CA ILE A 104 12.80 -19.81 -1.74
C ILE A 104 12.72 -20.77 -0.55
N ASP A 105 11.84 -20.49 0.42
CA ASP A 105 11.71 -21.31 1.62
C ASP A 105 10.95 -22.61 1.40
N LYS A 106 9.97 -22.60 0.47
CA LYS A 106 9.09 -23.72 0.15
C LYS A 106 8.90 -23.83 -1.34
N ASP A 107 8.67 -25.04 -1.84
CA ASP A 107 8.26 -25.24 -3.23
C ASP A 107 7.07 -24.35 -3.59
N ILE A 108 7.23 -23.59 -4.64
CA ILE A 108 6.14 -22.74 -5.21
C ILE A 108 5.58 -23.50 -6.41
N ARG A 109 4.26 -23.72 -6.37
CA ARG A 109 3.53 -24.40 -7.45
C ARG A 109 2.41 -23.50 -7.96
N ASP A 110 2.08 -23.63 -9.24
CA ASP A 110 0.92 -22.96 -9.82
C ASP A 110 -0.40 -23.64 -9.39
N HIS A 111 -1.52 -23.07 -9.80
CA HIS A 111 -2.85 -23.61 -9.50
C HIS A 111 -3.13 -24.98 -10.13
N LYS A 112 -2.29 -25.43 -11.09
CA LYS A 112 -2.35 -26.76 -11.73
C LYS A 112 -1.36 -27.76 -11.08
N GLY A 113 -0.60 -27.35 -10.07
CA GLY A 113 0.37 -28.17 -9.37
C GLY A 113 1.75 -28.20 -10.03
N ASN A 114 1.99 -27.47 -11.14
CA ASN A 114 3.32 -27.40 -11.76
C ASN A 114 4.29 -26.64 -10.85
N LEU A 115 5.51 -27.16 -10.74
CA LEU A 115 6.55 -26.55 -9.95
C LEU A 115 7.08 -25.30 -10.65
N ILE A 116 7.02 -24.14 -9.97
CA ILE A 116 7.55 -22.86 -10.44
C ILE A 116 8.94 -22.60 -9.86
N ALA A 117 9.12 -22.88 -8.57
CA ALA A 117 10.40 -22.71 -7.90
C ALA A 117 10.58 -23.76 -6.80
N VAL A 118 11.81 -24.17 -6.57
CA VAL A 118 12.16 -25.22 -5.60
C VAL A 118 12.66 -24.59 -4.30
N ALA A 119 12.29 -25.20 -3.17
CA ALA A 119 12.83 -24.83 -1.87
C ALA A 119 14.37 -24.83 -1.88
N GLY A 120 14.97 -23.80 -1.28
CA GLY A 120 16.42 -23.60 -1.25
C GLY A 120 17.01 -22.89 -2.48
N GLN A 121 16.26 -22.76 -3.57
CA GLN A 121 16.68 -22.00 -4.75
C GLN A 121 16.86 -20.52 -4.40
N ARG A 122 17.95 -19.92 -4.90
CA ARG A 122 18.19 -18.47 -4.85
C ARG A 122 17.72 -17.84 -6.16
N VAL A 123 16.90 -16.82 -6.07
CA VAL A 123 16.34 -16.11 -7.21
C VAL A 123 16.64 -14.62 -7.06
N ASN A 124 17.31 -14.05 -8.05
CA ASN A 124 17.49 -12.60 -8.12
C ASN A 124 16.39 -11.99 -8.99
N PRO A 125 15.52 -11.13 -8.44
CA PRO A 125 14.43 -10.51 -9.21
C PRO A 125 14.95 -9.61 -10.34
N LEU A 126 16.15 -9.07 -10.25
CA LEU A 126 16.73 -8.19 -11.28
C LEU A 126 17.04 -8.94 -12.59
N THR A 127 17.19 -10.27 -12.55
CA THR A 127 17.38 -11.07 -13.77
C THR A 127 16.09 -11.19 -14.59
N ALA A 128 14.94 -11.12 -13.93
CA ALA A 128 13.63 -11.20 -14.57
C ALA A 128 13.05 -9.81 -14.91
N ALA A 129 13.32 -8.82 -14.06
CA ALA A 129 12.82 -7.45 -14.23
C ALA A 129 13.84 -6.43 -13.71
N ALA A 130 14.45 -5.69 -14.62
CA ALA A 130 15.38 -4.64 -14.26
C ALA A 130 14.67 -3.47 -13.55
N LEU A 131 15.38 -2.80 -12.65
CA LEU A 131 14.92 -1.56 -12.04
C LEU A 131 14.92 -0.45 -13.09
N SER A 132 13.76 -0.11 -13.62
CA SER A 132 13.61 0.82 -14.74
C SER A 132 13.86 2.29 -14.37
N LYS A 133 13.87 2.63 -13.08
CA LYS A 133 14.01 4.01 -12.58
C LYS A 133 14.86 4.05 -11.33
N ILE A 134 15.66 5.08 -11.19
CA ILE A 134 16.37 5.39 -9.96
C ILE A 134 15.34 5.72 -8.87
N LEU A 135 15.54 5.19 -7.66
CA LEU A 135 14.74 5.57 -6.49
C LEU A 135 15.52 6.61 -5.70
N LEU A 136 14.87 7.73 -5.40
CA LEU A 136 15.45 8.84 -4.65
C LEU A 136 14.67 9.01 -3.35
N PHE A 137 15.35 8.87 -2.24
CA PHE A 137 14.78 9.04 -0.90
C PHE A 137 15.19 10.39 -0.36
N VAL A 138 14.21 11.22 0.00
CA VAL A 138 14.47 12.60 0.45
C VAL A 138 13.48 13.03 1.52
N ASP A 139 13.91 13.96 2.34
CA ASP A 139 13.03 14.74 3.20
C ASP A 139 12.30 15.80 2.36
N GLY A 140 10.97 15.71 2.27
CA GLY A 140 10.14 16.65 1.53
C GLY A 140 10.04 18.03 2.19
N ASP A 141 10.43 18.16 3.45
CA ASP A 141 10.50 19.44 4.17
C ASP A 141 11.87 20.11 4.06
N ASP A 142 12.88 19.42 3.51
CA ASP A 142 14.19 20.02 3.19
C ASP A 142 14.21 20.45 1.72
N PRO A 143 14.14 21.77 1.41
CA PRO A 143 14.15 22.25 0.03
C PRO A 143 15.42 21.88 -0.73
N ALA A 144 16.57 21.73 -0.04
CA ALA A 144 17.84 21.36 -0.68
C ALA A 144 17.79 19.90 -1.16
N GLU A 145 17.17 19.01 -0.40
CA GLU A 145 16.98 17.59 -0.78
C GLU A 145 15.99 17.47 -1.94
N VAL A 146 14.88 18.23 -1.88
CA VAL A 146 13.90 18.25 -2.97
C VAL A 146 14.53 18.78 -4.26
N GLU A 147 15.29 19.87 -4.20
CA GLU A 147 16.00 20.43 -5.36
C GLU A 147 17.04 19.44 -5.93
N TRP A 148 17.79 18.77 -5.04
CA TRP A 148 18.74 17.73 -5.41
C TRP A 148 18.03 16.59 -6.16
N ALA A 149 16.92 16.09 -5.64
CA ALA A 149 16.15 15.03 -6.27
C ALA A 149 15.57 15.44 -7.63
N MET A 150 15.09 16.68 -7.75
CA MET A 150 14.55 17.19 -9.00
C MET A 150 15.61 17.27 -10.12
N LYS A 151 16.89 17.45 -9.78
CA LYS A 151 18.02 17.48 -10.74
C LYS A 151 18.37 16.10 -11.31
N HIS A 152 17.98 15.01 -10.65
CA HIS A 152 18.27 13.63 -11.10
C HIS A 152 17.37 13.14 -12.23
N GLY A 153 16.54 13.99 -12.82
CA GLY A 153 15.73 13.70 -14.00
C GLY A 153 14.23 13.68 -13.73
N GLY A 154 13.44 13.63 -14.79
CA GLY A 154 11.98 13.62 -14.75
C GLY A 154 11.38 12.28 -14.33
N ASP A 155 10.04 12.21 -14.29
CA ASP A 155 9.27 11.00 -13.90
C ASP A 155 9.60 9.73 -14.69
N ALA A 156 10.14 9.89 -15.91
CA ALA A 156 10.55 8.75 -16.73
C ALA A 156 11.80 8.06 -16.17
N ARG A 157 12.71 8.81 -15.52
CA ARG A 157 14.02 8.32 -15.09
C ARG A 157 14.14 8.06 -13.60
N ALA A 158 13.41 8.81 -12.77
CA ALA A 158 13.52 8.71 -11.32
C ALA A 158 12.17 8.76 -10.62
N LYS A 159 12.03 7.99 -9.53
CA LYS A 159 10.94 8.09 -8.57
C LYS A 159 11.46 8.77 -7.31
N ILE A 160 10.82 9.87 -6.92
CA ILE A 160 11.14 10.57 -5.68
C ILE A 160 10.19 10.06 -4.60
N ILE A 161 10.77 9.57 -3.51
CA ILE A 161 10.10 8.94 -2.39
C ILE A 161 10.44 9.76 -1.15
N PHE A 162 9.43 10.32 -0.52
CA PHE A 162 9.60 11.10 0.70
C PHE A 162 9.66 10.21 1.92
N VAL A 163 10.53 10.56 2.84
CA VAL A 163 10.60 10.00 4.20
C VAL A 163 9.92 10.90 5.23
N ASP A 164 9.76 12.17 4.89
CA ASP A 164 9.01 13.20 5.62
C ASP A 164 8.40 14.21 4.63
N GLY A 165 7.45 15.04 5.09
CA GLY A 165 6.82 16.08 4.29
C GLY A 165 5.47 15.68 3.69
N SER A 166 4.95 16.56 2.83
CA SER A 166 3.66 16.40 2.16
C SER A 166 3.83 16.13 0.66
N PRO A 167 3.67 14.87 0.20
CA PRO A 167 3.76 14.56 -1.23
C PRO A 167 2.76 15.34 -2.08
N PHE A 168 1.53 15.49 -1.59
CA PHE A 168 0.46 16.12 -2.36
C PHE A 168 0.65 17.62 -2.55
N GLU A 169 1.23 18.32 -1.57
CA GLU A 169 1.53 19.74 -1.70
C GLU A 169 2.63 19.95 -2.74
N LEU A 170 3.70 19.17 -2.67
CA LEU A 170 4.81 19.26 -3.61
C LEU A 170 4.43 18.78 -5.02
N MET A 171 3.51 17.82 -5.15
CA MET A 171 2.95 17.45 -6.45
C MET A 171 2.24 18.62 -7.13
N LYS A 172 1.51 19.45 -6.38
CA LYS A 172 0.85 20.64 -6.92
C LYS A 172 1.84 21.71 -7.36
N VAL A 173 2.89 21.92 -6.56
CA VAL A 173 3.92 22.92 -6.85
C VAL A 173 4.76 22.54 -8.05
N HIS A 174 5.25 21.31 -8.09
CA HIS A 174 6.22 20.86 -9.08
C HIS A 174 5.61 20.14 -10.30
N GLN A 175 4.28 19.94 -10.31
CA GLN A 175 3.55 19.21 -11.39
C GLN A 175 4.19 17.86 -11.72
N ARG A 176 4.67 17.16 -10.67
CA ARG A 176 5.40 15.90 -10.72
C ARG A 176 4.87 14.94 -9.68
N ARG A 177 4.99 13.62 -9.95
CA ARG A 177 4.61 12.59 -8.98
C ARG A 177 5.68 12.44 -7.90
N PHE A 178 5.23 12.44 -6.65
CA PHE A 178 6.00 12.07 -5.47
C PHE A 178 5.35 10.88 -4.80
N TYR A 179 6.17 10.08 -4.15
CA TYR A 179 5.74 8.92 -3.38
C TYR A 179 6.12 9.13 -1.92
N PHE A 180 5.63 8.29 -1.03
CA PHE A 180 6.00 8.31 0.37
C PHE A 180 6.38 6.90 0.83
N ASP A 181 7.45 6.77 1.59
CA ASP A 181 7.85 5.50 2.20
C ASP A 181 7.04 5.25 3.46
N GLN A 182 5.89 4.58 3.29
CA GLN A 182 5.01 4.29 4.42
C GLN A 182 5.68 3.35 5.40
N ASP A 183 5.70 3.74 6.67
CA ASP A 183 6.30 3.00 7.79
C ASP A 183 7.79 2.68 7.60
N GLY A 184 8.50 3.40 6.73
CA GLY A 184 9.92 3.17 6.48
C GLY A 184 10.25 1.81 5.87
N ARG A 185 9.32 1.22 5.12
CA ARG A 185 9.48 -0.14 4.57
C ARG A 185 10.61 -0.23 3.55
N LEU A 186 10.72 0.76 2.68
CA LEU A 186 11.77 0.77 1.65
C LEU A 186 13.11 1.19 2.23
N THR A 187 13.15 2.22 3.06
CA THR A 187 14.38 2.65 3.73
C THR A 187 14.96 1.53 4.60
N SER A 188 14.12 0.84 5.37
CA SER A 188 14.53 -0.33 6.15
C SER A 188 15.04 -1.48 5.27
N TYR A 189 14.36 -1.75 4.15
CA TYR A 189 14.74 -2.82 3.23
C TYR A 189 16.11 -2.59 2.61
N PHE A 190 16.42 -1.35 2.20
CA PHE A 190 17.70 -0.98 1.61
C PHE A 190 18.78 -0.64 2.65
N GLY A 191 18.44 -0.56 3.93
CA GLY A 191 19.35 -0.17 5.00
C GLY A 191 19.68 1.32 5.02
N ILE A 192 18.84 2.17 4.40
CA ILE A 192 18.99 3.61 4.36
C ILE A 192 18.68 4.18 5.75
N ARG A 193 19.56 5.04 6.26
CA ARG A 193 19.41 5.75 7.52
C ARG A 193 19.57 7.26 7.39
N ARG A 194 20.03 7.73 6.24
CA ARG A 194 20.30 9.14 5.98
C ARG A 194 19.77 9.55 4.61
N THR A 195 19.33 10.80 4.51
CA THR A 195 18.84 11.40 3.27
C THR A 195 19.65 12.64 2.91
N PRO A 196 19.70 12.99 1.63
CA PRO A 196 19.15 12.30 0.49
C PRO A 196 19.88 10.97 0.20
N ALA A 197 19.14 10.00 -0.30
CA ALA A 197 19.73 8.75 -0.74
C ALA A 197 19.19 8.33 -2.10
N LEU A 198 19.97 7.55 -2.84
CA LEU A 198 19.59 7.01 -4.14
C LEU A 198 19.82 5.51 -4.19
N VAL A 199 18.97 4.83 -4.95
CA VAL A 199 19.12 3.41 -5.26
C VAL A 199 19.05 3.25 -6.77
N GLU A 200 20.10 2.70 -7.36
CA GLU A 200 20.20 2.43 -8.81
C GLU A 200 20.66 0.98 -9.04
N GLN A 201 20.27 0.42 -10.17
CA GLN A 201 20.74 -0.91 -10.54
C GLN A 201 22.10 -0.83 -11.23
N ARG A 202 23.01 -1.74 -10.84
CA ARG A 202 24.28 -1.95 -11.52
C ARG A 202 24.49 -3.45 -11.72
N GLY A 203 24.22 -3.94 -12.92
CA GLY A 203 24.23 -5.38 -13.20
C GLY A 203 23.16 -6.11 -12.39
N ASP A 204 23.59 -7.10 -11.61
CA ASP A 204 22.74 -7.97 -10.81
C ASP A 204 22.53 -7.49 -9.37
N VAL A 205 23.05 -6.32 -9.03
CA VAL A 205 22.93 -5.72 -7.69
C VAL A 205 22.33 -4.32 -7.77
N LEU A 206 21.87 -3.82 -6.63
CA LEU A 206 21.51 -2.41 -6.47
C LEU A 206 22.64 -1.69 -5.71
N ILE A 207 22.97 -0.50 -6.16
CA ILE A 207 23.86 0.40 -5.43
C ILE A 207 22.99 1.37 -4.67
N VAL A 208 23.16 1.39 -3.35
CA VAL A 208 22.51 2.34 -2.45
C VAL A 208 23.54 3.38 -2.06
N THR A 209 23.22 4.65 -2.24
CA THR A 209 24.12 5.77 -1.89
C THR A 209 23.37 6.77 -1.03
N GLU A 210 23.83 7.00 0.18
CA GLU A 210 23.47 8.15 1.01
C GLU A 210 24.40 9.31 0.61
N GLN A 211 23.84 10.42 0.17
CA GLN A 211 24.59 11.50 -0.49
C GLN A 211 24.66 12.74 0.41
N ALA A 212 25.84 13.14 0.84
CA ALA A 212 26.01 14.46 1.45
C ALA A 212 25.78 15.56 0.40
N ILE A 213 24.93 16.52 0.73
CA ILE A 213 24.66 17.69 -0.10
C ILE A 213 24.96 18.98 0.67
N ALA A 214 25.36 20.02 -0.06
CA ALA A 214 25.51 21.34 0.53
C ALA A 214 24.13 21.89 0.90
N ARG A 215 23.88 22.10 2.18
CA ARG A 215 22.73 22.84 2.68
C ARG A 215 23.11 24.29 2.85
N LYS A 216 22.37 25.20 2.22
CA LYS A 216 22.48 26.63 2.54
C LYS A 216 22.14 26.74 4.02
N GLY A 217 23.10 27.20 4.85
CA GLY A 217 22.97 27.22 6.31
C GLY A 217 21.59 27.76 6.71
N ARG A 218 20.91 27.05 7.58
CA ARG A 218 19.85 27.65 8.39
C ARG A 218 20.58 28.71 9.19
N GLY A 219 20.41 29.99 8.79
CA GLY A 219 20.93 31.10 9.56
C GLY A 219 20.51 30.96 11.02
N ALA A 220 21.50 31.08 11.91
CA ALA A 220 21.33 31.11 13.36
C ALA A 220 20.38 32.23 13.77
#